data_91240bcc10906844dd8c21372fb74640
#
_entry.id   91240bcc10906844dd8c21372fb74640
#
_cell.length_a   1.000
_cell.length_b   1.000
_cell.length_c   1.000
_cell.angle_alpha   90.00
_cell.angle_beta   90.00
_cell.angle_gamma   90.00
#
_symmetry.space_group_name_H-M   'P 1'
#
loop_
_entity.id
_entity.type
_entity.pdbx_description
1 polymer ?
#
loop_
_entity_poly.entity_id
_entity_poly.type
_entity_poly.pdbx_seq_one_letter_code
_entity_poly.pdbx_strand_id
1 'polypeptide(L)'
;HCHNVQFYSAAFTRLLVNERLMDAASEIIGSPNVQLHHTKMFIKPPEKGSPFPMHQDAPYFPHDNHSMIAVILHFDDAPIEKGCVRVVPGSHKLGILEHSSEGGWHLPFSEYPISSAVPCEAKAGDALFFSYLTIHGSGINTSQEARTTLLIQMRDPEDPPTKKVHESRGQGMMLRGVDPLSLPRGVA
;
A
#
# COMPACT_ATOMS: atom_id res chain seq x y z
N HIS A 1 4.60 10.51 -9.52
CA HIS A 1 3.64 9.41 -9.26
C HIS A 1 2.39 9.56 -10.12
N CYS A 2 1.72 8.43 -10.41
CA CYS A 2 0.50 8.37 -11.18
C CYS A 2 -0.55 7.58 -10.39
N HIS A 3 -1.74 8.19 -10.19
CA HIS A 3 -2.86 7.54 -9.49
C HIS A 3 -3.77 6.81 -10.47
N ASN A 4 -4.48 5.81 -9.97
CA ASN A 4 -5.55 5.12 -10.67
C ASN A 4 -5.10 4.51 -12.00
N VAL A 5 -3.98 3.80 -11.98
CA VAL A 5 -3.32 3.25 -13.18
C VAL A 5 -4.21 2.31 -13.99
N GLN A 6 -5.17 1.65 -13.35
CA GLN A 6 -6.14 0.75 -14.00
C GLN A 6 -7.02 1.45 -15.06
N PHE A 7 -7.11 2.78 -15.02
CA PHE A 7 -7.84 3.55 -16.04
C PHE A 7 -7.00 3.99 -17.22
N TYR A 8 -5.67 3.76 -17.17
CA TYR A 8 -4.77 4.10 -18.26
C TYR A 8 -4.46 2.91 -19.17
N SER A 9 -4.52 1.69 -18.64
CA SER A 9 -4.26 0.48 -19.44
C SER A 9 -4.97 -0.74 -18.86
N ALA A 10 -5.60 -1.52 -19.73
CA ALA A 10 -6.19 -2.81 -19.38
C ALA A 10 -5.18 -3.82 -18.82
N ALA A 11 -3.87 -3.63 -19.06
CA ALA A 11 -2.84 -4.45 -18.45
C ALA A 11 -2.85 -4.30 -16.93
N PHE A 12 -3.00 -3.07 -16.41
CA PHE A 12 -3.11 -2.84 -14.97
C PHE A 12 -4.40 -3.41 -14.39
N THR A 13 -5.53 -3.31 -15.10
CA THR A 13 -6.78 -3.95 -14.66
C THR A 13 -6.62 -5.47 -14.52
N ARG A 14 -5.99 -6.12 -15.52
CA ARG A 14 -5.69 -7.56 -15.44
C ARG A 14 -4.73 -7.91 -14.31
N LEU A 15 -3.76 -7.04 -14.03
CA LEU A 15 -2.82 -7.22 -12.92
C LEU A 15 -3.54 -7.20 -11.57
N LEU A 16 -4.50 -6.29 -11.38
CA LEU A 16 -5.28 -6.18 -10.14
C LEU A 16 -6.10 -7.43 -9.82
N VAL A 17 -6.52 -8.18 -10.83
CA VAL A 17 -7.30 -9.43 -10.67
C VAL A 17 -6.45 -10.68 -10.92
N ASN A 18 -5.13 -10.56 -10.86
CA ASN A 18 -4.25 -11.73 -11.00
C ASN A 18 -4.48 -12.71 -9.86
N GLU A 19 -4.73 -13.98 -10.18
CA GLU A 19 -5.11 -15.01 -9.20
C GLU A 19 -4.08 -15.14 -8.07
N ARG A 20 -2.79 -15.24 -8.38
CA ARG A 20 -1.74 -15.40 -7.36
C ARG A 20 -1.67 -14.21 -6.41
N LEU A 21 -1.87 -12.99 -6.94
CA LEU A 21 -1.88 -11.77 -6.15
C LEU A 21 -3.11 -11.75 -5.24
N MET A 22 -4.26 -12.15 -5.76
CA MET A 22 -5.53 -12.16 -5.02
C MET A 22 -5.61 -13.30 -4.01
N ASP A 23 -5.01 -14.45 -4.27
CA ASP A 23 -4.90 -15.55 -3.30
C ASP A 23 -4.12 -15.08 -2.07
N ALA A 24 -2.94 -14.48 -2.27
CA ALA A 24 -2.13 -13.95 -1.18
C ALA A 24 -2.86 -12.82 -0.43
N ALA A 25 -3.50 -11.90 -1.14
CA ALA A 25 -4.25 -10.80 -0.52
C ALA A 25 -5.42 -11.32 0.33
N SER A 26 -6.20 -12.26 -0.20
CA SER A 26 -7.34 -12.89 0.48
C SER A 26 -6.90 -13.61 1.77
N GLU A 27 -5.79 -14.34 1.71
CA GLU A 27 -5.24 -15.05 2.86
C GLU A 27 -4.75 -14.07 3.95
N ILE A 28 -4.05 -13.00 3.56
CA ILE A 28 -3.53 -11.99 4.50
C ILE A 28 -4.66 -11.16 5.13
N ILE A 29 -5.67 -10.78 4.34
CA ILE A 29 -6.86 -10.06 4.83
C ILE A 29 -7.72 -10.97 5.72
N GLY A 30 -7.71 -12.27 5.46
CA GLY A 30 -8.56 -13.26 6.14
C GLY A 30 -10.01 -13.25 5.62
N SER A 31 -10.23 -12.83 4.38
CA SER A 31 -11.54 -12.75 3.75
C SER A 31 -11.50 -13.34 2.33
N PRO A 32 -12.53 -14.05 1.88
CA PRO A 32 -12.63 -14.49 0.49
C PRO A 32 -12.90 -13.33 -0.48
N ASN A 33 -13.26 -12.17 0.05
CA ASN A 33 -13.64 -10.98 -0.69
C ASN A 33 -12.53 -9.91 -0.59
N VAL A 34 -12.08 -9.40 -1.72
CA VAL A 34 -11.05 -8.36 -1.78
C VAL A 34 -11.56 -7.20 -2.60
N GLN A 35 -11.55 -6.01 -2.01
CA GLN A 35 -12.01 -4.79 -2.62
C GLN A 35 -10.87 -3.78 -2.77
N LEU A 36 -10.80 -3.12 -3.91
CA LEU A 36 -9.83 -2.07 -4.18
C LEU A 36 -10.13 -0.81 -3.35
N HIS A 37 -9.10 -0.26 -2.69
CA HIS A 37 -9.14 1.10 -2.19
C HIS A 37 -8.56 2.07 -3.23
N HIS A 38 -7.29 1.91 -3.61
CA HIS A 38 -6.69 2.70 -4.69
C HIS A 38 -5.41 2.07 -5.24
N THR A 39 -4.96 2.61 -6.38
CA THR A 39 -3.64 2.31 -6.95
C THR A 39 -2.82 3.57 -7.11
N LYS A 40 -1.50 3.46 -6.93
CA LYS A 40 -0.57 4.55 -7.12
C LYS A 40 0.78 4.04 -7.60
N MET A 41 1.18 4.44 -8.79
CA MET A 41 2.51 4.15 -9.31
C MET A 41 3.49 5.20 -8.84
N PHE A 42 4.62 4.76 -8.33
CA PHE A 42 5.74 5.58 -7.93
C PHE A 42 6.93 5.33 -8.85
N ILE A 43 7.53 6.41 -9.31
CA ILE A 43 8.84 6.38 -9.95
C ILE A 43 9.77 7.21 -9.06
N LYS A 44 10.76 6.56 -8.50
CA LYS A 44 11.82 7.22 -7.74
C LYS A 44 12.99 7.44 -8.69
N PRO A 45 13.22 8.68 -9.17
CA PRO A 45 14.25 8.96 -10.15
C PRO A 45 15.65 8.69 -9.60
N PRO A 46 16.65 8.48 -10.47
CA PRO A 46 18.04 8.34 -10.04
C PRO A 46 18.54 9.62 -9.38
N GLU A 47 19.52 9.51 -8.49
CA GLU A 47 20.27 10.57 -7.82
C GLU A 47 19.45 11.57 -7.00
N LYS A 48 18.21 11.84 -7.37
CA LYS A 48 17.31 12.85 -6.78
C LYS A 48 16.03 12.25 -6.19
N GLY A 49 15.94 10.92 -6.10
CA GLY A 49 14.78 10.25 -5.56
C GLY A 49 14.61 10.55 -4.08
N SER A 50 13.65 11.41 -3.73
CA SER A 50 13.38 11.81 -2.35
C SER A 50 13.01 10.63 -1.45
N PRO A 51 13.38 10.68 -0.16
CA PRO A 51 12.92 9.69 0.80
C PRO A 51 11.41 9.86 1.05
N PHE A 52 10.78 8.78 1.48
CA PHE A 52 9.48 8.82 2.15
C PHE A 52 9.73 8.63 3.65
N PRO A 53 9.43 9.62 4.48
CA PRO A 53 9.55 9.49 5.93
C PRO A 53 8.75 8.30 6.47
N MET A 54 9.14 7.80 7.64
CA MET A 54 8.43 6.71 8.29
C MET A 54 7.03 7.16 8.71
N HIS A 55 6.03 6.38 8.32
CA HIS A 55 4.61 6.66 8.55
C HIS A 55 3.79 5.38 8.57
N GLN A 56 2.54 5.50 8.97
CA GLN A 56 1.49 4.50 8.77
C GLN A 56 0.51 5.05 7.73
N ASP A 57 -0.11 4.17 6.95
CA ASP A 57 -1.17 4.58 6.02
C ASP A 57 -2.52 4.79 6.72
N ALA A 58 -2.74 4.11 7.84
CA ALA A 58 -4.02 4.12 8.56
C ALA A 58 -4.57 5.52 8.89
N PRO A 59 -3.79 6.52 9.32
CA PRO A 59 -4.32 7.86 9.58
C PRO A 59 -4.88 8.57 8.36
N TYR A 60 -4.41 8.20 7.15
CA TYR A 60 -4.93 8.75 5.90
C TYR A 60 -6.26 8.09 5.47
N PHE A 61 -6.47 6.84 5.87
CA PHE A 61 -7.57 5.99 5.41
C PHE A 61 -8.26 5.33 6.61
N PRO A 62 -9.07 6.07 7.38
CA PRO A 62 -9.66 5.55 8.61
C PRO A 62 -10.70 4.46 8.32
N HIS A 63 -10.47 3.28 8.91
CA HIS A 63 -11.34 2.09 8.89
C HIS A 63 -11.40 1.51 10.29
N ASP A 64 -12.52 0.88 10.68
CA ASP A 64 -12.71 0.35 12.03
C ASP A 64 -12.08 -1.02 12.23
N ASN A 65 -12.16 -1.90 11.24
CA ASN A 65 -11.72 -3.29 11.36
C ASN A 65 -10.24 -3.50 10.97
N HIS A 66 -9.60 -2.45 10.44
CA HIS A 66 -8.17 -2.46 10.08
C HIS A 66 -7.76 -3.59 9.12
N SER A 67 -8.68 -4.01 8.23
CA SER A 67 -8.40 -5.07 7.25
C SER A 67 -7.49 -4.65 6.10
N MET A 68 -7.27 -3.33 5.93
CA MET A 68 -6.54 -2.81 4.79
C MET A 68 -5.08 -3.23 4.78
N ILE A 69 -4.65 -3.70 3.61
CA ILE A 69 -3.26 -4.02 3.29
C ILE A 69 -2.76 -3.18 2.13
N ALA A 70 -1.46 -2.93 2.16
CA ALA A 70 -0.70 -2.37 1.05
C ALA A 70 0.09 -3.47 0.36
N VAL A 71 0.10 -3.45 -0.98
CA VAL A 71 0.97 -4.31 -1.80
C VAL A 71 1.83 -3.42 -2.65
N ILE A 72 3.14 -3.59 -2.56
CA ILE A 72 4.12 -2.94 -3.44
C ILE A 72 4.61 -3.96 -4.46
N LEU A 73 4.17 -3.80 -5.71
CA LEU A 73 4.71 -4.56 -6.84
C LEU A 73 5.92 -3.85 -7.41
N HIS A 74 7.01 -4.58 -7.60
CA HIS A 74 8.27 -4.06 -8.10
C HIS A 74 8.41 -4.31 -9.62
N PHE A 75 8.54 -3.23 -10.41
CA PHE A 75 8.83 -3.33 -11.84
C PHE A 75 10.33 -3.27 -12.13
N ASP A 76 11.10 -2.79 -11.16
CA ASP A 76 12.56 -2.77 -11.18
C ASP A 76 13.09 -3.42 -9.91
N ASP A 77 14.33 -3.89 -9.95
CA ASP A 77 15.06 -4.29 -8.75
C ASP A 77 15.12 -3.11 -7.77
N ALA A 78 14.91 -3.39 -6.51
CA ALA A 78 14.86 -2.40 -5.45
C ALA A 78 15.86 -2.72 -4.32
N PRO A 79 17.18 -2.63 -4.58
CA PRO A 79 18.18 -2.74 -3.53
C PRO A 79 18.21 -1.46 -2.65
N ILE A 80 19.03 -1.49 -1.59
CA ILE A 80 19.12 -0.38 -0.63
C ILE A 80 19.48 0.95 -1.33
N GLU A 81 20.42 0.92 -2.26
CA GLU A 81 20.88 2.13 -2.98
C GLU A 81 19.81 2.74 -3.91
N LYS A 82 18.83 1.95 -4.36
CA LYS A 82 17.64 2.45 -5.07
C LYS A 82 16.54 2.94 -4.13
N GLY A 83 16.81 2.97 -2.83
CA GLY A 83 15.85 3.39 -1.82
C GLY A 83 14.67 2.43 -1.70
N CYS A 84 14.93 1.15 -1.45
CA CYS A 84 13.91 0.14 -1.20
C CYS A 84 12.96 0.56 -0.05
N VAL A 85 11.81 -0.07 0.03
CA VAL A 85 10.91 0.09 1.17
C VAL A 85 11.59 -0.43 2.43
N ARG A 86 11.36 0.26 3.54
CA ARG A 86 11.80 -0.15 4.87
C ARG A 86 10.61 -0.25 5.79
N VAL A 87 10.62 -1.23 6.68
CA VAL A 87 9.52 -1.47 7.63
C VAL A 87 10.05 -1.60 9.05
N VAL A 88 9.21 -1.32 10.02
CA VAL A 88 9.43 -1.68 11.43
C VAL A 88 8.62 -2.95 11.71
N PRO A 89 9.26 -4.12 11.81
CA PRO A 89 8.57 -5.38 12.01
C PRO A 89 7.73 -5.38 13.30
N GLY A 90 6.49 -5.87 13.22
CA GLY A 90 5.58 -5.94 14.37
C GLY A 90 4.88 -4.63 14.71
N SER A 91 5.20 -3.50 14.08
CA SER A 91 4.64 -2.18 14.40
C SER A 91 3.14 -2.05 14.14
N HIS A 92 2.55 -2.90 13.31
CA HIS A 92 1.09 -2.97 13.13
C HIS A 92 0.34 -3.27 14.43
N LYS A 93 1.00 -3.86 15.43
CA LYS A 93 0.44 -4.17 16.76
C LYS A 93 0.36 -2.95 17.69
N LEU A 94 0.98 -1.84 17.32
CA LEU A 94 0.98 -0.61 18.11
C LEU A 94 -0.31 0.21 17.94
N GLY A 95 -1.19 -0.20 17.02
CA GLY A 95 -2.36 0.59 16.65
C GLY A 95 -1.98 1.82 15.84
N ILE A 96 -2.90 2.79 15.78
CA ILE A 96 -2.68 4.06 15.08
C ILE A 96 -1.86 4.99 15.97
N LEU A 97 -0.75 5.49 15.45
CA LEU A 97 0.13 6.45 16.12
C LEU A 97 -0.17 7.88 15.66
N GLU A 98 0.16 8.84 16.50
CA GLU A 98 0.04 10.26 16.17
C GLU A 98 1.12 10.67 15.17
N HIS A 99 0.70 11.28 14.06
CA HIS A 99 1.60 11.76 13.01
C HIS A 99 1.77 13.27 13.11
N SER A 100 3.00 13.74 12.90
CA SER A 100 3.29 15.17 12.79
C SER A 100 2.73 15.73 11.48
N SER A 101 2.25 16.96 11.53
CA SER A 101 1.85 17.72 10.32
C SER A 101 2.93 18.66 9.80
N GLU A 102 4.04 18.81 10.52
CA GLU A 102 5.18 19.64 10.08
C GLU A 102 5.95 18.93 8.94
N GLY A 103 5.94 19.53 7.76
CA GLY A 103 6.65 19.01 6.58
C GLY A 103 6.02 17.80 5.91
N GLY A 104 4.77 17.48 6.25
CA GLY A 104 4.01 16.32 5.77
C GLY A 104 3.58 15.41 6.91
N TRP A 105 2.69 14.47 6.63
CA TRP A 105 2.23 13.52 7.63
C TRP A 105 3.23 12.37 7.76
N HIS A 106 3.95 12.36 8.88
CA HIS A 106 4.94 11.34 9.21
C HIS A 106 5.09 11.19 10.72
N LEU A 107 5.70 10.11 11.14
CA LEU A 107 6.10 9.90 12.52
C LEU A 107 7.34 10.76 12.86
N PRO A 108 7.58 11.10 14.14
CA PRO A 108 8.74 11.89 14.55
C PRO A 108 10.05 11.23 14.09
N PHE A 109 10.91 12.00 13.41
CA PHE A 109 12.20 11.50 12.90
C PHE A 109 13.14 11.00 13.99
N SER A 110 13.05 11.59 15.19
CA SER A 110 13.86 11.21 16.34
C SER A 110 13.51 9.81 16.88
N GLU A 111 12.23 9.41 16.75
CA GLU A 111 11.74 8.12 17.26
C GLU A 111 11.78 7.04 16.18
N TYR A 112 11.51 7.43 14.93
CA TYR A 112 11.41 6.52 13.79
C TYR A 112 12.34 6.94 12.64
N PRO A 113 13.68 6.95 12.86
CA PRO A 113 14.60 7.24 11.76
C PRO A 113 14.61 6.11 10.73
N ILE A 114 14.63 6.46 9.45
CA ILE A 114 14.63 5.47 8.34
C ILE A 114 15.77 4.44 8.50
N SER A 115 16.90 4.85 9.04
CA SER A 115 18.08 3.99 9.22
C SER A 115 17.87 2.83 10.19
N SER A 116 16.94 2.95 11.14
CA SER A 116 16.64 1.89 12.12
C SER A 116 15.65 0.84 11.58
N ALA A 117 14.96 1.14 10.48
CA ALA A 117 13.97 0.24 9.90
C ALA A 117 14.64 -0.83 9.00
N VAL A 118 14.05 -2.01 8.97
CA VAL A 118 14.55 -3.16 8.18
C VAL A 118 14.33 -2.90 6.69
N PRO A 119 15.36 -2.98 5.84
CA PRO A 119 15.22 -2.86 4.41
C PRO A 119 14.51 -4.10 3.82
N CYS A 120 13.54 -3.86 2.95
CA CYS A 120 12.87 -4.88 2.16
C CYS A 120 13.38 -4.78 0.72
N GLU A 121 14.56 -5.34 0.47
CA GLU A 121 15.09 -5.43 -0.89
C GLU A 121 14.26 -6.40 -1.70
N ALA A 122 14.06 -6.11 -2.99
CA ALA A 122 13.21 -6.89 -3.86
C ALA A 122 13.76 -6.94 -5.29
N LYS A 123 13.37 -7.97 -6.03
CA LYS A 123 13.61 -8.10 -7.46
C LYS A 123 12.41 -7.62 -8.27
N ALA A 124 12.64 -7.28 -9.52
CA ALA A 124 11.54 -7.04 -10.46
C ALA A 124 10.62 -8.27 -10.52
N GLY A 125 9.32 -8.05 -10.34
CA GLY A 125 8.30 -9.09 -10.22
C GLY A 125 7.93 -9.49 -8.80
N ASP A 126 8.68 -9.09 -7.79
CA ASP A 126 8.34 -9.34 -6.39
C ASP A 126 7.18 -8.46 -5.93
N ALA A 127 6.43 -8.97 -4.94
CA ALA A 127 5.35 -8.27 -4.25
C ALA A 127 5.61 -8.24 -2.75
N LEU A 128 5.67 -7.06 -2.16
CA LEU A 128 5.78 -6.83 -0.73
C LEU A 128 4.42 -6.48 -0.17
N PHE A 129 3.92 -7.30 0.77
CA PHE A 129 2.65 -7.07 1.46
C PHE A 129 2.88 -6.59 2.89
N PHE A 130 2.09 -5.62 3.33
CA PHE A 130 2.07 -5.19 4.74
C PHE A 130 0.72 -4.56 5.11
N SER A 131 0.37 -4.65 6.40
CA SER A 131 -0.79 -3.96 6.94
C SER A 131 -0.63 -2.45 6.84
N TYR A 132 -1.69 -1.72 6.57
CA TYR A 132 -1.69 -0.25 6.55
C TYR A 132 -1.35 0.39 7.92
N LEU A 133 -1.34 -0.42 9.01
CA LEU A 133 -0.83 -0.05 10.32
C LEU A 133 0.69 -0.23 10.45
N THR A 134 1.34 -0.89 9.50
CA THR A 134 2.80 -1.09 9.56
C THR A 134 3.53 0.23 9.36
N ILE A 135 4.43 0.56 10.27
CA ILE A 135 5.32 1.71 10.10
C ILE A 135 6.30 1.39 8.97
N HIS A 136 6.28 2.22 7.94
CA HIS A 136 7.09 2.03 6.75
C HIS A 136 7.54 3.37 6.16
N GLY A 137 8.53 3.28 5.30
CA GLY A 137 9.08 4.42 4.57
C GLY A 137 10.05 3.95 3.51
N SER A 138 10.82 4.86 2.91
CA SER A 138 11.87 4.47 1.97
C SER A 138 12.99 5.50 1.94
N GLY A 139 14.23 5.03 1.79
CA GLY A 139 15.41 5.88 1.63
C GLY A 139 15.41 6.66 0.30
N ILE A 140 16.43 7.49 0.14
CA ILE A 140 16.71 8.16 -1.14
C ILE A 140 17.19 7.13 -2.18
N ASN A 141 17.01 7.45 -3.45
CA ASN A 141 17.67 6.71 -4.53
C ASN A 141 19.00 7.40 -4.85
N THR A 142 20.10 6.73 -4.56
CA THR A 142 21.46 7.23 -4.85
C THR A 142 22.07 6.56 -6.08
N SER A 143 21.34 5.64 -6.72
CA SER A 143 21.78 4.93 -7.91
C SER A 143 21.62 5.75 -9.19
N GLN A 144 22.13 5.23 -10.29
CA GLN A 144 22.00 5.85 -11.62
C GLN A 144 20.73 5.42 -12.37
N GLU A 145 19.88 4.58 -11.74
CA GLU A 145 18.68 4.04 -12.35
C GLU A 145 17.42 4.39 -11.55
N ALA A 146 16.31 4.56 -12.22
CA ALA A 146 15.02 4.75 -11.56
C ALA A 146 14.55 3.46 -10.88
N ARG A 147 13.68 3.60 -9.88
CA ARG A 147 12.93 2.51 -9.26
C ARG A 147 11.44 2.76 -9.43
N THR A 148 10.79 1.85 -10.15
CA THR A 148 9.36 1.90 -10.43
C THR A 148 8.62 0.85 -9.61
N THR A 149 7.60 1.28 -8.89
CA THR A 149 6.75 0.39 -8.10
C THR A 149 5.28 0.78 -8.24
N LEU A 150 4.40 -0.21 -8.12
CA LEU A 150 2.96 0.00 -8.04
C LEU A 150 2.47 -0.35 -6.64
N LEU A 151 1.94 0.64 -5.95
CA LEU A 151 1.15 0.45 -4.73
C LEU A 151 -0.28 0.09 -5.12
N ILE A 152 -0.78 -0.98 -4.50
CA ILE A 152 -2.20 -1.36 -4.54
C ILE A 152 -2.65 -1.46 -3.09
N GLN A 153 -3.62 -0.64 -2.69
CA GLN A 153 -4.27 -0.80 -1.39
C GLN A 153 -5.62 -1.46 -1.56
N MET A 154 -5.86 -2.48 -0.75
CA MET A 154 -7.06 -3.30 -0.79
C MET A 154 -7.49 -3.71 0.62
N ARG A 155 -8.76 -4.05 0.76
CA ARG A 155 -9.40 -4.32 2.03
C ARG A 155 -10.51 -5.35 1.91
N ASP A 156 -11.05 -5.79 3.04
CA ASP A 156 -12.34 -6.47 3.10
C ASP A 156 -13.47 -5.47 2.73
N PRO A 157 -14.42 -5.80 1.87
CA PRO A 157 -15.59 -4.95 1.62
C PRO A 157 -16.42 -4.68 2.88
N GLU A 158 -16.42 -5.57 3.87
CA GLU A 158 -17.11 -5.40 5.16
C GLU A 158 -16.39 -4.47 6.13
N ASP A 159 -15.27 -3.90 5.74
CA ASP A 159 -14.54 -2.86 6.45
C ASP A 159 -14.57 -1.53 5.67
N PRO A 160 -15.73 -0.87 5.54
CA PRO A 160 -15.82 0.37 4.79
C PRO A 160 -15.10 1.53 5.49
N PRO A 161 -14.70 2.57 4.74
CA PRO A 161 -14.11 3.76 5.34
C PRO A 161 -15.09 4.45 6.27
N THR A 162 -14.60 4.87 7.44
CA THR A 162 -15.41 5.59 8.45
C THR A 162 -15.57 7.07 8.15
N LYS A 163 -14.74 7.60 7.24
CA LYS A 163 -14.79 8.99 6.77
C LYS A 163 -14.60 9.04 5.26
N LYS A 164 -15.28 9.97 4.61
CA LYS A 164 -15.08 10.28 3.18
C LYS A 164 -13.85 11.18 3.01
N VAL A 165 -12.68 10.58 3.02
CA VAL A 165 -11.39 11.26 2.83
C VAL A 165 -10.57 10.47 1.83
N HIS A 166 -9.77 11.17 1.03
CA HIS A 166 -8.89 10.55 0.02
C HIS A 166 -9.61 9.56 -0.91
N GLU A 167 -10.84 9.88 -1.30
CA GLU A 167 -11.60 9.06 -2.24
C GLU A 167 -10.84 8.97 -3.56
N SER A 168 -10.71 7.75 -4.08
CA SER A 168 -10.04 7.51 -5.35
C SER A 168 -11.03 6.96 -6.39
N ARG A 169 -10.75 7.28 -7.64
CA ARG A 169 -11.50 6.71 -8.76
C ARG A 169 -11.31 5.19 -8.80
N GLY A 170 -12.40 4.43 -8.82
CA GLY A 170 -12.37 2.97 -8.79
C GLY A 170 -12.33 2.37 -7.39
N GLN A 171 -12.33 3.20 -6.33
CA GLN A 171 -12.55 2.71 -4.97
C GLN A 171 -13.85 1.94 -4.88
N GLY A 172 -13.83 0.77 -4.21
CA GLY A 172 -14.99 -0.12 -4.14
C GLY A 172 -15.06 -1.16 -5.27
N MET A 173 -14.16 -1.12 -6.26
CA MET A 173 -14.08 -2.17 -7.28
C MET A 173 -13.71 -3.50 -6.63
N MET A 174 -14.53 -4.55 -6.86
CA MET A 174 -14.22 -5.89 -6.41
C MET A 174 -13.09 -6.48 -7.26
N LEU A 175 -12.05 -6.97 -6.59
CA LEU A 175 -10.91 -7.63 -7.19
C LEU A 175 -11.04 -9.16 -7.09
N ARG A 176 -11.72 -9.63 -6.03
CA ARG A 176 -12.03 -11.04 -5.79
C ARG A 176 -13.35 -11.16 -5.01
N GLY A 177 -14.11 -12.22 -5.27
CA GLY A 177 -15.34 -12.50 -4.54
C GLY A 177 -16.48 -11.54 -4.83
N VAL A 178 -17.28 -11.26 -3.83
CA VAL A 178 -18.48 -10.40 -3.92
C VAL A 178 -18.44 -9.34 -2.82
N ASP A 179 -19.18 -8.26 -3.00
CA ASP A 179 -19.41 -7.27 -1.95
C ASP A 179 -20.71 -7.61 -1.20
N PRO A 180 -20.63 -8.17 0.04
CA PRO A 180 -21.81 -8.55 0.80
C PRO A 180 -22.72 -7.38 1.13
N LEU A 181 -22.20 -6.16 1.21
CA LEU A 181 -22.95 -4.94 1.52
C LEU A 181 -23.77 -4.44 0.33
N SER A 182 -23.41 -4.85 -0.89
CA SER A 182 -24.10 -4.49 -2.14
C SER A 182 -25.15 -5.53 -2.56
N LEU A 183 -25.22 -6.68 -1.91
CA LEU A 183 -26.20 -7.72 -2.23
C LEU A 183 -27.60 -7.31 -1.73
N PRO A 184 -28.68 -7.56 -2.51
CA PRO A 184 -30.04 -7.33 -2.05
C PRO A 184 -30.30 -8.13 -0.76
N ARG A 185 -30.84 -7.48 0.27
CA ARG A 185 -31.21 -8.16 1.52
C ARG A 185 -32.27 -9.21 1.21
N GLY A 186 -31.97 -10.49 1.47
CA GLY A 186 -32.88 -11.62 1.27
C GLY A 186 -32.54 -12.54 0.08
N VAL A 187 -31.37 -12.36 -0.54
CA VAL A 187 -30.82 -13.30 -1.53
C VAL A 187 -29.57 -13.94 -0.89
N ALA A 188 -29.79 -14.82 0.05
CA ALA A 188 -28.80 -15.73 0.60
C ALA A 188 -29.26 -17.17 0.37
#